data_d4e7b77e25c5d738dc4e892321d53a88
#
_entry.id   d4e7b77e25c5d738dc4e892321d53a88
#
_cell.length_a   1.000
_cell.length_b   1.000
_cell.length_c   1.000
_cell.angle_alpha   90.00
_cell.angle_beta   90.00
_cell.angle_gamma   90.00
#
_symmetry.space_group_name_H-M   'P 1'
#
loop_
_entity.id
_entity.type
_entity.pdbx_description
1 polymer ?
#
loop_
_entity_poly.entity_id
_entity_poly.type
_entity_poly.pdbx_seq_one_letter_code
_entity_poly.pdbx_strand_id
1 'polypeptide(L)'
;CSFALAVGSLSLHKQLQASEVGHTVLNRAFDKIPGDHGFKSEGYTWQTPIDEKSWHRGHNGRHHGATNVAGRDPDIHFGPVRLTEDTPWTKSHRLQLLYTLFVLFPNFGALMNLHFTGAVDLMQGNGRESEFDFIKDRSTATKKDVAKRLLRKFVPYYAKEYVLFPLLAGPFFWKVMLGNWLSEMMRDVYSAATIYCGHVGEHT
;
A
#
# COMPACT_ATOMS: atom_id res chain seq x y z
N CYS A 1 22.99 -0.10 -20.79
CA CYS A 1 22.59 1.25 -20.32
C CYS A 1 21.10 1.52 -20.49
N SER A 2 20.46 1.22 -21.65
CA SER A 2 19.05 1.55 -21.92
C SER A 2 18.04 0.86 -21.00
N PHE A 3 18.24 -0.42 -20.63
CA PHE A 3 17.31 -1.14 -19.75
C PHE A 3 17.32 -0.55 -18.32
N ALA A 4 18.50 -0.32 -17.75
CA ALA A 4 18.61 0.27 -16.41
C ALA A 4 18.00 1.69 -16.35
N LEU A 5 18.23 2.50 -17.39
CA LEU A 5 17.64 3.83 -17.50
C LEU A 5 16.10 3.75 -17.60
N ALA A 6 15.57 2.81 -18.38
CA ALA A 6 14.12 2.60 -18.49
C ALA A 6 13.51 2.16 -17.15
N VAL A 7 14.14 1.23 -16.45
CA VAL A 7 13.70 0.80 -15.11
C VAL A 7 13.74 1.97 -14.12
N GLY A 8 14.81 2.75 -14.09
CA GLY A 8 14.92 3.92 -13.20
C GLY A 8 13.86 4.97 -13.50
N SER A 9 13.64 5.30 -14.78
CA SER A 9 12.60 6.26 -15.19
C SER A 9 11.20 5.76 -14.84
N LEU A 10 10.92 4.47 -15.04
CA LEU A 10 9.63 3.87 -14.69
C LEU A 10 9.43 3.84 -13.16
N SER A 11 10.49 3.55 -12.39
CA SER A 11 10.44 3.60 -10.93
C SER A 11 10.11 5.00 -10.43
N LEU A 12 10.77 6.02 -10.98
CA LEU A 12 10.50 7.42 -10.67
C LEU A 12 9.06 7.80 -11.01
N HIS A 13 8.59 7.42 -12.22
CA HIS A 13 7.20 7.64 -12.61
C HIS A 13 6.21 7.00 -11.62
N LYS A 14 6.40 5.72 -11.29
CA LYS A 14 5.54 5.01 -10.34
C LYS A 14 5.58 5.65 -8.94
N GLN A 15 6.75 6.12 -8.50
CA GLN A 15 6.92 6.81 -7.22
C GLN A 15 6.17 8.14 -7.19
N LEU A 16 6.33 8.99 -8.21
CA LEU A 16 5.61 10.25 -8.32
C LEU A 16 4.10 10.05 -8.37
N GLN A 17 3.63 9.06 -9.11
CA GLN A 17 2.20 8.72 -9.18
C GLN A 17 1.65 8.19 -7.85
N ALA A 18 2.46 7.49 -7.07
CA ALA A 18 2.05 6.96 -5.78
C ALA A 18 2.05 8.06 -4.71
N SER A 19 3.19 8.66 -4.42
CA SER A 19 3.38 9.57 -3.28
C SER A 19 2.96 10.99 -3.60
N GLU A 20 3.46 11.58 -4.68
CA GLU A 20 3.27 13.02 -4.90
C GLU A 20 1.88 13.33 -5.45
N VAL A 21 1.43 12.59 -6.45
CA VAL A 21 0.14 12.86 -7.10
C VAL A 21 -0.98 12.16 -6.34
N GLY A 22 -0.99 10.84 -6.31
CA GLY A 22 -2.12 10.08 -5.80
C GLY A 22 -2.38 10.26 -4.31
N HIS A 23 -1.34 10.21 -3.50
CA HIS A 23 -1.42 10.48 -2.06
C HIS A 23 -1.97 11.88 -1.77
N THR A 24 -1.43 12.91 -2.44
CA THR A 24 -1.87 14.30 -2.28
C THR A 24 -3.32 14.52 -2.71
N VAL A 25 -3.72 13.92 -3.85
CA VAL A 25 -5.13 13.98 -4.31
C VAL A 25 -6.05 13.30 -3.29
N LEU A 26 -5.72 12.09 -2.85
CA LEU A 26 -6.56 11.35 -1.90
C LEU A 26 -6.58 11.96 -0.50
N ASN A 27 -5.59 12.77 -0.14
CA ASN A 27 -5.63 13.61 1.06
C ASN A 27 -6.49 14.88 0.88
N ARG A 28 -7.21 15.00 -0.26
CA ARG A 28 -8.13 16.11 -0.55
C ARG A 28 -7.46 17.48 -0.70
N ALA A 29 -6.16 17.52 -0.96
CA ALA A 29 -5.42 18.77 -1.04
C ALA A 29 -5.96 19.69 -2.15
N PHE A 30 -6.44 19.11 -3.26
CA PHE A 30 -6.94 19.84 -4.42
C PHE A 30 -8.46 20.00 -4.48
N ASP A 31 -9.23 19.44 -3.53
CA ASP A 31 -10.69 19.44 -3.58
C ASP A 31 -11.30 20.85 -3.53
N LYS A 32 -10.62 21.78 -2.87
CA LYS A 32 -11.05 23.19 -2.74
C LYS A 32 -10.72 24.06 -3.95
N ILE A 33 -9.89 23.57 -4.88
CA ILE A 33 -9.54 24.33 -6.09
C ILE A 33 -10.76 24.32 -7.02
N PRO A 34 -11.24 25.51 -7.48
CA PRO A 34 -12.38 25.57 -8.39
C PRO A 34 -12.09 24.91 -9.75
N GLY A 35 -13.15 24.40 -10.37
CA GLY A 35 -13.09 23.78 -11.69
C GLY A 35 -12.89 22.25 -11.66
N ASP A 36 -13.03 21.64 -12.84
CA ASP A 36 -12.73 20.24 -13.08
C ASP A 36 -11.29 20.13 -13.64
N HIS A 37 -10.38 19.68 -12.83
CA HIS A 37 -8.95 19.55 -13.17
C HIS A 37 -8.43 18.12 -13.07
N GLY A 38 -9.33 17.13 -12.88
CA GLY A 38 -8.96 15.71 -12.77
C GLY A 38 -8.25 15.29 -11.48
N PHE A 39 -8.02 16.23 -10.54
CA PHE A 39 -7.38 15.99 -9.24
C PHE A 39 -8.34 16.11 -8.06
N LYS A 40 -9.63 15.91 -8.28
CA LYS A 40 -10.61 15.79 -7.20
C LYS A 40 -10.48 14.41 -6.55
N SER A 41 -10.50 14.34 -5.22
CA SER A 41 -10.39 13.08 -4.49
C SER A 41 -11.57 12.15 -4.77
N GLU A 42 -12.74 12.71 -5.00
CA GLU A 42 -13.93 11.98 -5.43
C GLU A 42 -13.78 11.49 -6.88
N GLY A 43 -13.85 10.17 -7.06
CA GLY A 43 -13.73 9.55 -8.38
C GLY A 43 -12.29 9.36 -8.86
N TYR A 44 -11.28 9.85 -8.14
CA TYR A 44 -9.89 9.63 -8.52
C TYR A 44 -9.53 8.16 -8.49
N THR A 45 -8.86 7.70 -9.55
CA THR A 45 -8.33 6.33 -9.63
C THR A 45 -6.82 6.34 -9.43
N TRP A 46 -6.37 5.83 -8.32
CA TRP A 46 -4.95 5.80 -7.97
C TRP A 46 -4.19 4.77 -8.81
N GLN A 47 -3.03 5.16 -9.33
CA GLN A 47 -2.17 4.30 -10.15
C GLN A 47 -1.25 3.39 -9.31
N THR A 48 -1.82 2.83 -8.24
CA THR A 48 -1.17 1.87 -7.33
C THR A 48 -2.11 0.71 -7.06
N PRO A 49 -1.67 -0.43 -6.53
CA PRO A 49 -2.55 -1.54 -6.19
C PRO A 49 -3.39 -1.31 -4.92
N ILE A 50 -3.63 -0.07 -4.49
CA ILE A 50 -4.35 0.28 -3.25
C ILE A 50 -5.76 0.78 -3.57
N ASP A 51 -6.78 0.21 -2.90
CA ASP A 51 -8.20 0.64 -3.03
C ASP A 51 -8.41 1.99 -2.34
N GLU A 52 -8.89 2.97 -3.08
CA GLU A 52 -9.01 4.36 -2.66
C GLU A 52 -9.96 4.53 -1.46
N LYS A 53 -11.08 3.80 -1.44
CA LYS A 53 -12.03 3.85 -0.34
C LYS A 53 -11.45 3.27 0.96
N SER A 54 -10.71 2.20 0.82
CA SER A 54 -10.02 1.57 1.95
C SER A 54 -8.89 2.44 2.46
N TRP A 55 -8.16 3.09 1.57
CA TRP A 55 -7.16 4.11 1.90
C TRP A 55 -7.77 5.25 2.72
N HIS A 56 -8.86 5.86 2.24
CA HIS A 56 -9.55 6.93 2.98
C HIS A 56 -9.96 6.51 4.39
N ARG A 57 -10.45 5.29 4.56
CA ARG A 57 -10.84 4.77 5.86
C ARG A 57 -9.66 4.59 6.81
N GLY A 58 -8.58 4.03 6.31
CA GLY A 58 -7.37 3.73 7.09
C GLY A 58 -6.51 4.96 7.30
N HIS A 59 -6.00 5.50 6.22
CA HIS A 59 -5.04 6.59 6.25
C HIS A 59 -5.69 7.91 6.69
N ASN A 60 -6.67 8.44 5.95
CA ASN A 60 -7.26 9.72 6.29
C ASN A 60 -8.12 9.68 7.57
N GLY A 61 -8.84 8.56 7.79
CA GLY A 61 -9.76 8.45 8.92
C GLY A 61 -9.12 8.06 10.24
N ARG A 62 -8.04 7.26 10.23
CA ARG A 62 -7.38 6.79 11.45
C ARG A 62 -5.99 7.37 11.62
N HIS A 63 -5.11 7.22 10.61
CA HIS A 63 -3.74 7.69 10.71
C HIS A 63 -3.67 9.20 10.95
N HIS A 64 -4.28 10.04 10.11
CA HIS A 64 -4.25 11.50 10.32
C HIS A 64 -4.89 11.96 11.63
N GLY A 65 -5.80 11.19 12.21
CA GLY A 65 -6.43 11.48 13.49
C GLY A 65 -5.63 11.02 14.70
N ALA A 66 -4.59 10.20 14.50
CA ALA A 66 -3.84 9.58 15.60
C ALA A 66 -2.38 9.27 15.19
N THR A 67 -1.78 10.12 14.37
CA THR A 67 -0.41 9.94 13.84
C THR A 67 0.58 9.64 14.97
N ASN A 68 1.33 8.55 14.83
CA ASN A 68 2.32 8.04 15.79
C ASN A 68 1.76 7.66 17.18
N VAL A 69 0.44 7.59 17.37
CA VAL A 69 -0.13 7.11 18.62
C VAL A 69 -0.15 5.58 18.61
N ALA A 70 0.69 4.97 19.43
CA ALA A 70 0.69 3.53 19.63
C ALA A 70 -0.71 3.05 20.02
N GLY A 71 -1.19 1.98 19.39
CA GLY A 71 -2.52 1.48 19.64
C GLY A 71 -3.65 2.17 18.87
N ARG A 72 -3.39 3.22 18.08
CA ARG A 72 -4.39 3.94 17.29
C ARG A 72 -4.02 4.14 15.84
N ASP A 73 -2.75 4.40 15.56
CA ASP A 73 -2.25 4.63 14.22
C ASP A 73 -2.04 3.31 13.48
N PRO A 74 -2.81 3.01 12.41
CA PRO A 74 -2.62 1.80 11.65
C PRO A 74 -1.31 1.78 10.86
N ASP A 75 -0.72 2.94 10.56
CA ASP A 75 0.46 3.04 9.72
C ASP A 75 1.75 2.65 10.47
N ILE A 76 1.70 2.51 11.79
CA ILE A 76 2.78 1.94 12.61
C ILE A 76 2.52 0.50 13.07
N HIS A 77 1.44 -0.13 12.60
CA HIS A 77 1.05 -1.51 12.91
C HIS A 77 1.05 -2.41 11.68
N PHE A 78 2.19 -2.98 11.34
CA PHE A 78 2.38 -3.83 10.16
C PHE A 78 2.58 -5.32 10.51
N GLY A 79 1.62 -5.90 11.21
CA GLY A 79 1.65 -7.33 11.52
C GLY A 79 2.86 -7.72 12.39
N PRO A 80 3.85 -8.49 11.86
CA PRO A 80 4.98 -8.95 12.65
C PRO A 80 6.09 -7.91 12.86
N VAL A 81 5.87 -6.64 12.49
CA VAL A 81 6.84 -5.56 12.67
C VAL A 81 6.47 -4.73 13.89
N ARG A 82 7.39 -4.64 14.85
CA ARG A 82 7.29 -3.82 16.06
C ARG A 82 8.13 -2.57 15.88
N LEU A 83 7.47 -1.42 15.70
CA LEU A 83 8.12 -0.14 15.45
C LEU A 83 8.30 0.71 16.73
N THR A 84 7.46 0.47 17.75
CA THR A 84 7.48 1.26 18.99
C THR A 84 7.66 0.36 20.20
N GLU A 85 8.22 0.87 21.29
CA GLU A 85 8.37 0.15 22.55
C GLU A 85 7.02 -0.18 23.19
N ASP A 86 6.01 0.66 22.98
CA ASP A 86 4.65 0.48 23.47
C ASP A 86 3.92 -0.70 22.82
N THR A 87 4.37 -1.16 21.65
CA THR A 87 3.81 -2.36 21.02
C THR A 87 4.28 -3.61 21.78
N PRO A 88 3.38 -4.44 22.32
CA PRO A 88 3.76 -5.64 23.08
C PRO A 88 4.62 -6.60 22.25
N TRP A 89 5.73 -7.05 22.83
CA TRP A 89 6.62 -7.98 22.17
C TRP A 89 5.98 -9.37 22.01
N THR A 90 6.14 -9.96 20.81
CA THR A 90 5.74 -11.34 20.49
C THR A 90 6.87 -12.13 19.86
N LYS A 91 6.77 -13.47 19.86
CA LYS A 91 7.81 -14.34 19.27
C LYS A 91 8.02 -14.08 17.77
N SER A 92 7.00 -13.62 17.05
CA SER A 92 7.09 -13.26 15.63
C SER A 92 8.05 -12.09 15.35
N HIS A 93 8.22 -11.17 16.31
CA HIS A 93 9.11 -10.03 16.17
C HIS A 93 10.60 -10.42 16.07
N ARG A 94 10.98 -11.65 16.42
CA ARG A 94 12.35 -12.16 16.20
C ARG A 94 12.75 -12.18 14.74
N LEU A 95 11.79 -12.35 13.84
CA LEU A 95 12.01 -12.41 12.39
C LEU A 95 11.63 -11.10 11.68
N GLN A 96 11.33 -10.04 12.43
CA GLN A 96 10.81 -8.79 11.85
C GLN A 96 11.77 -8.18 10.81
N LEU A 97 13.07 -8.23 11.02
CA LEU A 97 14.04 -7.72 10.06
C LEU A 97 13.96 -8.45 8.71
N LEU A 98 13.91 -9.78 8.75
CA LEU A 98 13.78 -10.60 7.53
C LEU A 98 12.44 -10.36 6.86
N TYR A 99 11.36 -10.30 7.64
CA TYR A 99 10.04 -9.98 7.11
C TYR A 99 10.01 -8.59 6.46
N THR A 100 10.58 -7.59 7.11
CA THR A 100 10.60 -6.21 6.60
C THR A 100 11.37 -6.14 5.28
N LEU A 101 12.58 -6.70 5.22
CA LEU A 101 13.44 -6.59 4.04
C LEU A 101 12.96 -7.44 2.85
N PHE A 102 12.44 -8.64 3.10
CA PHE A 102 12.14 -9.59 2.02
C PHE A 102 10.65 -9.71 1.68
N VAL A 103 9.77 -9.28 2.57
CA VAL A 103 8.31 -9.39 2.36
C VAL A 103 7.66 -8.02 2.33
N LEU A 104 7.82 -7.20 3.37
CA LEU A 104 7.09 -5.95 3.50
C LEU A 104 7.58 -4.90 2.50
N PHE A 105 8.85 -4.56 2.50
CA PHE A 105 9.39 -3.50 1.63
C PHE A 105 9.16 -3.78 0.14
N PRO A 106 9.52 -4.96 -0.41
CA PRO A 106 9.36 -5.19 -1.85
C PRO A 106 7.91 -5.39 -2.32
N ASN A 107 6.95 -5.50 -1.40
CA ASN A 107 5.53 -5.70 -1.71
C ASN A 107 4.63 -4.71 -0.96
N PHE A 108 5.17 -3.55 -0.60
CA PHE A 108 4.52 -2.60 0.29
C PHE A 108 3.12 -2.19 -0.18
N GLY A 109 2.97 -1.79 -1.43
CA GLY A 109 1.67 -1.38 -1.98
C GLY A 109 0.61 -2.48 -1.93
N ALA A 110 0.96 -3.72 -2.24
CA ALA A 110 0.04 -4.86 -2.15
C ALA A 110 -0.35 -5.17 -0.70
N LEU A 111 0.63 -5.18 0.21
CA LEU A 111 0.39 -5.46 1.63
C LEU A 111 -0.43 -4.36 2.30
N MET A 112 -0.19 -3.09 1.95
CA MET A 112 -1.03 -1.97 2.40
C MET A 112 -2.47 -2.11 1.93
N ASN A 113 -2.71 -2.58 0.71
CA ASN A 113 -4.06 -2.84 0.25
C ASN A 113 -4.74 -3.97 1.03
N LEU A 114 -4.03 -5.06 1.31
CA LEU A 114 -4.55 -6.14 2.17
C LEU A 114 -4.88 -5.62 3.58
N HIS A 115 -4.04 -4.76 4.12
CA HIS A 115 -4.23 -4.16 5.43
C HIS A 115 -5.46 -3.22 5.44
N PHE A 116 -5.49 -2.18 4.61
CA PHE A 116 -6.59 -1.21 4.60
C PHE A 116 -7.94 -1.77 4.16
N THR A 117 -7.98 -2.79 3.32
CA THR A 117 -9.24 -3.47 2.97
C THR A 117 -9.80 -4.30 4.13
N GLY A 118 -8.97 -4.64 5.13
CA GLY A 118 -9.31 -5.54 6.22
C GLY A 118 -9.17 -7.02 5.86
N ALA A 119 -8.50 -7.33 4.75
CA ALA A 119 -8.24 -8.73 4.39
C ALA A 119 -7.36 -9.42 5.43
N VAL A 120 -6.38 -8.71 5.98
CA VAL A 120 -5.50 -9.22 7.06
C VAL A 120 -6.33 -9.57 8.29
N ASP A 121 -7.29 -8.72 8.68
CA ASP A 121 -8.17 -8.96 9.83
C ASP A 121 -8.98 -10.26 9.67
N LEU A 122 -9.49 -10.49 8.43
CA LEU A 122 -10.24 -11.72 8.11
C LEU A 122 -9.35 -12.98 8.09
N MET A 123 -8.06 -12.83 7.79
CA MET A 123 -7.10 -13.94 7.77
C MET A 123 -6.62 -14.35 9.17
N GLN A 124 -6.64 -13.45 10.16
CA GLN A 124 -6.12 -13.69 11.50
C GLN A 124 -6.97 -14.66 12.35
N GLY A 125 -8.12 -15.07 11.88
CA GLY A 125 -8.99 -16.05 12.54
C GLY A 125 -9.73 -15.50 13.78
N ASN A 126 -10.68 -16.29 14.30
CA ASN A 126 -11.47 -15.92 15.47
C ASN A 126 -10.58 -15.89 16.73
N GLY A 127 -10.72 -14.87 17.56
CA GLY A 127 -10.03 -14.73 18.84
C GLY A 127 -8.74 -13.90 18.81
N ARG A 128 -8.39 -13.30 17.68
CA ARG A 128 -7.32 -12.31 17.56
C ARG A 128 -7.86 -10.95 17.13
N GLU A 129 -8.97 -10.55 17.70
CA GLU A 129 -9.49 -9.20 17.48
C GLU A 129 -8.55 -8.20 18.13
N SER A 130 -8.12 -7.22 17.33
CA SER A 130 -7.32 -6.11 17.78
C SER A 130 -8.15 -4.83 17.68
N GLU A 131 -7.83 -3.84 18.49
CA GLU A 131 -8.44 -2.50 18.39
C GLU A 131 -8.20 -1.86 17.03
N PHE A 132 -7.18 -2.36 16.30
CA PHE A 132 -6.78 -1.91 14.98
C PHE A 132 -7.55 -2.53 13.83
N ASP A 133 -8.34 -3.59 14.07
CA ASP A 133 -9.08 -4.23 12.99
C ASP A 133 -9.95 -3.21 12.26
N PHE A 134 -9.77 -3.11 10.94
CA PHE A 134 -10.63 -2.32 10.07
C PHE A 134 -12.00 -2.97 9.93
N ILE A 135 -12.05 -4.28 10.08
CA ILE A 135 -13.23 -5.11 9.91
C ILE A 135 -13.39 -6.03 11.09
N LYS A 136 -14.46 -5.82 11.85
CA LYS A 136 -14.88 -6.71 12.96
C LYS A 136 -15.93 -7.73 12.53
N ASP A 137 -16.78 -7.37 11.57
CA ASP A 137 -17.78 -8.28 10.99
C ASP A 137 -17.12 -9.30 10.08
N ARG A 138 -17.27 -10.57 10.38
CA ARG A 138 -16.72 -11.71 9.65
C ARG A 138 -17.78 -12.47 8.84
N SER A 139 -18.93 -11.85 8.59
CA SER A 139 -19.99 -12.41 7.76
C SER A 139 -19.53 -12.73 6.33
N THR A 140 -20.24 -13.64 5.69
CA THR A 140 -19.97 -13.95 4.28
C THR A 140 -20.14 -12.73 3.36
N ALA A 141 -21.05 -11.82 3.70
CA ALA A 141 -21.26 -10.58 2.96
C ALA A 141 -20.00 -9.70 3.02
N THR A 142 -19.45 -9.50 4.22
CA THR A 142 -18.23 -8.72 4.44
C THR A 142 -17.01 -9.35 3.74
N LYS A 143 -16.84 -10.67 3.84
CA LYS A 143 -15.77 -11.39 3.12
C LYS A 143 -15.87 -11.18 1.60
N LYS A 144 -17.08 -11.24 1.04
CA LYS A 144 -17.32 -10.98 -0.39
C LYS A 144 -17.02 -9.53 -0.78
N ASP A 145 -17.37 -8.54 0.06
CA ASP A 145 -17.07 -7.14 -0.21
C ASP A 145 -15.55 -6.89 -0.21
N VAL A 146 -14.83 -7.40 0.78
CA VAL A 146 -13.36 -7.31 0.83
C VAL A 146 -12.72 -7.96 -0.41
N ALA A 147 -13.12 -9.17 -0.74
CA ALA A 147 -12.62 -9.87 -1.93
C ALA A 147 -12.90 -9.07 -3.22
N LYS A 148 -14.12 -8.51 -3.35
CA LYS A 148 -14.50 -7.67 -4.49
C LYS A 148 -13.61 -6.43 -4.61
N ARG A 149 -13.32 -5.74 -3.51
CA ARG A 149 -12.43 -4.55 -3.49
C ARG A 149 -11.02 -4.93 -3.91
N LEU A 150 -10.47 -6.01 -3.35
CA LEU A 150 -9.15 -6.51 -3.73
C LEU A 150 -9.07 -6.85 -5.22
N LEU A 151 -10.01 -7.66 -5.71
CA LEU A 151 -10.03 -8.08 -7.13
C LEU A 151 -10.21 -6.88 -8.07
N ARG A 152 -11.10 -5.95 -7.74
CA ARG A 152 -11.33 -4.73 -8.52
C ARG A 152 -10.06 -3.90 -8.69
N LYS A 153 -9.17 -3.93 -7.71
CA LYS A 153 -7.92 -3.17 -7.74
C LYS A 153 -6.75 -3.97 -8.27
N PHE A 154 -6.55 -5.18 -7.78
CA PHE A 154 -5.42 -6.03 -8.16
C PHE A 154 -5.50 -6.52 -9.61
N VAL A 155 -6.67 -7.00 -10.04
CA VAL A 155 -6.80 -7.60 -11.37
C VAL A 155 -6.44 -6.61 -12.49
N PRO A 156 -7.07 -5.42 -12.61
CA PRO A 156 -6.71 -4.50 -13.68
C PRO A 156 -5.28 -3.96 -13.56
N TYR A 157 -4.79 -3.72 -12.35
CA TYR A 157 -3.45 -3.23 -12.13
C TYR A 157 -2.41 -4.25 -12.59
N TYR A 158 -2.44 -5.47 -12.06
CA TYR A 158 -1.45 -6.49 -12.38
C TYR A 158 -1.61 -7.06 -13.79
N ALA A 159 -2.84 -7.16 -14.31
CA ALA A 159 -3.06 -7.54 -15.70
C ALA A 159 -2.44 -6.53 -16.68
N LYS A 160 -2.55 -5.23 -16.41
CA LYS A 160 -1.90 -4.19 -17.21
C LYS A 160 -0.37 -4.31 -17.15
N GLU A 161 0.20 -4.39 -15.94
CA GLU A 161 1.65 -4.35 -15.72
C GLU A 161 2.36 -5.65 -16.16
N TYR A 162 1.75 -6.81 -15.93
CA TYR A 162 2.42 -8.11 -16.11
C TYR A 162 1.87 -8.97 -17.25
N VAL A 163 0.78 -8.55 -17.89
CA VAL A 163 0.23 -9.23 -19.05
C VAL A 163 0.19 -8.30 -20.25
N LEU A 164 -0.57 -7.20 -20.19
CA LEU A 164 -0.81 -6.35 -21.34
C LEU A 164 0.47 -5.70 -21.87
N PHE A 165 1.22 -4.99 -21.02
CA PHE A 165 2.45 -4.31 -21.46
C PHE A 165 3.52 -5.29 -21.94
N PRO A 166 3.82 -6.42 -21.26
CA PRO A 166 4.72 -7.42 -21.78
C PRO A 166 4.26 -8.02 -23.14
N LEU A 167 2.96 -8.30 -23.33
CA LEU A 167 2.44 -8.81 -24.61
C LEU A 167 2.61 -7.80 -25.74
N LEU A 168 2.36 -6.50 -25.49
CA LEU A 168 2.57 -5.44 -26.47
C LEU A 168 4.04 -5.29 -26.87
N ALA A 169 4.97 -5.68 -26.01
CA ALA A 169 6.41 -5.64 -26.28
C ALA A 169 6.90 -6.78 -27.17
N GLY A 170 6.06 -7.76 -27.51
CA GLY A 170 6.38 -8.86 -28.40
C GLY A 170 7.62 -9.65 -27.95
N PRO A 171 8.73 -9.66 -28.73
CA PRO A 171 9.93 -10.42 -28.39
C PRO A 171 10.63 -9.94 -27.13
N PHE A 172 10.29 -8.77 -26.62
CA PHE A 172 10.83 -8.21 -25.39
C PHE A 172 9.95 -8.47 -24.14
N PHE A 173 8.97 -9.38 -24.25
CA PHE A 173 8.02 -9.73 -23.19
C PHE A 173 8.68 -9.85 -21.81
N TRP A 174 9.68 -10.71 -21.69
CA TRP A 174 10.35 -10.97 -20.41
C TRP A 174 11.15 -9.78 -19.88
N LYS A 175 11.71 -8.98 -20.79
CA LYS A 175 12.41 -7.75 -20.38
C LYS A 175 11.46 -6.73 -19.80
N VAL A 176 10.28 -6.54 -20.41
CA VAL A 176 9.27 -5.61 -19.92
C VAL A 176 8.68 -6.12 -18.60
N MET A 177 8.37 -7.41 -18.50
CA MET A 177 7.87 -8.00 -17.26
C MET A 177 8.86 -7.83 -16.10
N LEU A 178 10.13 -8.13 -16.33
CA LEU A 178 11.20 -7.93 -15.33
C LEU A 178 11.36 -6.44 -14.99
N GLY A 179 11.33 -5.55 -15.98
CA GLY A 179 11.44 -4.11 -15.78
C GLY A 179 10.29 -3.55 -14.94
N ASN A 180 9.06 -3.99 -15.21
CA ASN A 180 7.89 -3.60 -14.42
C ASN A 180 7.99 -4.09 -12.97
N TRP A 181 8.42 -5.34 -12.77
CA TRP A 181 8.63 -5.89 -11.43
C TRP A 181 9.71 -5.16 -10.65
N LEU A 182 10.88 -4.92 -11.25
CA LEU A 182 11.96 -4.17 -10.62
C LEU A 182 11.53 -2.74 -10.26
N SER A 183 10.83 -2.06 -11.19
CA SER A 183 10.35 -0.70 -10.97
C SER A 183 9.31 -0.63 -9.86
N GLU A 184 8.45 -1.63 -9.76
CA GLU A 184 7.45 -1.71 -8.69
C GLU A 184 8.10 -1.98 -7.33
N MET A 185 9.01 -2.93 -7.29
CA MET A 185 9.79 -3.23 -6.09
C MET A 185 10.58 -2.01 -5.60
N MET A 186 11.22 -1.26 -6.50
CA MET A 186 11.96 -0.03 -6.13
C MET A 186 11.03 1.04 -5.58
N ARG A 187 9.84 1.24 -6.19
CA ARG A 187 8.82 2.15 -5.65
C ARG A 187 8.39 1.71 -4.25
N ASP A 188 8.09 0.43 -4.08
CA ASP A 188 7.59 -0.11 -2.81
C ASP A 188 8.62 0.02 -1.69
N VAL A 189 9.88 -0.31 -1.97
CA VAL A 189 10.99 -0.12 -1.02
C VAL A 189 11.15 1.35 -0.63
N TYR A 190 11.12 2.25 -1.62
CA TYR A 190 11.24 3.69 -1.36
C TYR A 190 10.06 4.21 -0.53
N SER A 191 8.83 3.86 -0.91
CA SER A 191 7.61 4.29 -0.19
C SER A 191 7.61 3.78 1.25
N ALA A 192 7.93 2.50 1.46
CA ALA A 192 8.05 1.94 2.79
C ALA A 192 9.12 2.65 3.62
N ALA A 193 10.33 2.79 3.07
CA ALA A 193 11.42 3.45 3.77
C ALA A 193 11.08 4.89 4.16
N THR A 194 10.45 5.66 3.26
CA THR A 194 10.03 7.04 3.52
C THR A 194 9.01 7.11 4.65
N ILE A 195 8.00 6.23 4.63
CA ILE A 195 6.98 6.18 5.68
C ILE A 195 7.61 5.80 7.02
N TYR A 196 8.42 4.74 7.07
CA TYR A 196 9.07 4.33 8.31
C TYR A 196 9.99 5.41 8.88
N CYS A 197 10.81 6.06 8.05
CA CYS A 197 11.67 7.16 8.51
C CYS A 197 10.87 8.39 8.94
N GLY A 198 9.69 8.62 8.36
CA GLY A 198 8.82 9.74 8.72
C GLY A 198 8.05 9.51 10.03
N HIS A 199 7.80 8.25 10.40
CA HIS A 199 7.03 7.90 11.60
C HIS A 199 7.89 7.59 12.82
N VAL A 200 9.09 7.07 12.64
CA VAL A 200 9.95 6.60 13.73
C VAL A 200 11.16 7.53 13.84
N GLY A 201 11.04 8.58 14.64
CA GLY A 201 12.15 9.47 15.01
C GLY A 201 12.82 9.05 16.32
N GLU A 202 13.95 9.69 16.68
CA GLU A 202 14.69 9.38 17.91
C GLU A 202 13.89 9.62 19.21
N HIS A 203 12.73 10.28 19.12
CA HIS A 203 11.92 10.71 20.27
C HIS A 203 10.44 10.31 20.17
N THR A 204 10.11 9.28 19.39
CA THR A 204 8.75 8.72 19.30
C THR A 204 8.62 7.44 20.09
#